data_a61bc3185c5ac07097091267b0561ecf
#
_entry.id   a61bc3185c5ac07097091267b0561ecf
#
_cell.length_a   1.000
_cell.length_b   1.000
_cell.length_c   1.000
_cell.angle_alpha   90.00
_cell.angle_beta   90.00
_cell.angle_gamma   90.00
#
_symmetry.space_group_name_H-M   'P 1'
#
loop_
_entity.id
_entity.type
_entity.pdbx_description
1 polymer ?
#
loop_
_entity_poly.entity_id
_entity_poly.type
_entity_poly.pdbx_seq_one_letter_code
_entity_poly.pdbx_strand_id
1 'polypeptide(L)'
;VYSGDTMPCEALVRMGKDATLLIHEATLEDGLEEEAVEKTHSTTSQAISVGMRMNAEFIMLNHFSQRYAKVPLFSPNFSEKVGVAFDHMKVCFGDFPTMPKLIPPLKALFAGDIEEMEERREKRELRQVRAALLSRELAGGLEDGEPQQKRAHTEEPQAKKVRAQ
;
A
#
# COMPACT_ATOMS: atom_id res chain seq x y z
N VAL A 1 -11.58 -15.50 -13.81
CA VAL A 1 -11.45 -14.02 -13.90
C VAL A 1 -9.99 -13.65 -13.99
N TYR A 2 -9.63 -12.68 -14.83
CA TYR A 2 -8.28 -12.11 -14.95
C TYR A 2 -8.34 -10.59 -14.74
N SER A 3 -7.50 -10.08 -13.85
CA SER A 3 -7.53 -8.67 -13.49
C SER A 3 -6.92 -7.73 -14.55
N GLY A 4 -5.91 -8.20 -15.30
CA GLY A 4 -4.94 -7.29 -15.92
C GLY A 4 -4.20 -6.48 -14.86
N ASP A 5 -3.42 -5.47 -15.30
CA ASP A 5 -2.73 -4.56 -14.39
C ASP A 5 -3.75 -3.53 -13.87
N THR A 6 -3.95 -3.47 -12.55
CA THR A 6 -5.00 -2.65 -11.94
C THR A 6 -4.78 -2.40 -10.46
N MET A 7 -5.24 -1.27 -9.98
CA MET A 7 -5.51 -1.07 -8.56
C MET A 7 -6.68 -1.96 -8.11
N PRO A 8 -6.87 -2.18 -6.79
CA PRO A 8 -8.04 -2.88 -6.27
C PRO A 8 -9.33 -2.26 -6.83
N CYS A 9 -10.17 -3.10 -7.47
CA CYS A 9 -11.31 -2.63 -8.23
C CYS A 9 -12.63 -3.27 -7.75
N GLU A 10 -13.57 -2.43 -7.27
CA GLU A 10 -14.89 -2.88 -6.82
C GLU A 10 -15.74 -3.50 -7.94
N ALA A 11 -15.56 -3.02 -9.18
CA ALA A 11 -16.28 -3.60 -10.31
C ALA A 11 -15.83 -5.05 -10.55
N LEU A 12 -14.51 -5.32 -10.42
CA LEU A 12 -13.96 -6.67 -10.53
C LEU A 12 -14.53 -7.60 -9.46
N VAL A 13 -14.62 -7.12 -8.21
CA VAL A 13 -15.21 -7.90 -7.09
C VAL A 13 -16.66 -8.27 -7.39
N ARG A 14 -17.47 -7.32 -7.86
CA ARG A 14 -18.89 -7.57 -8.17
C ARG A 14 -19.08 -8.50 -9.36
N MET A 15 -18.33 -8.26 -10.45
CA MET A 15 -18.49 -9.02 -11.69
C MET A 15 -17.91 -10.44 -11.60
N GLY A 16 -16.87 -10.62 -10.77
CA GLY A 16 -16.22 -11.91 -10.59
C GLY A 16 -16.72 -12.71 -9.39
N LYS A 17 -17.85 -12.32 -8.80
CA LYS A 17 -18.39 -12.99 -7.62
C LYS A 17 -18.49 -14.52 -7.84
N ASP A 18 -18.04 -15.27 -6.83
CA ASP A 18 -18.04 -16.74 -6.80
C ASP A 18 -17.23 -17.37 -7.96
N ALA A 19 -16.19 -16.71 -8.45
CA ALA A 19 -15.33 -17.24 -9.49
C ALA A 19 -14.54 -18.45 -8.99
N THR A 20 -14.40 -19.48 -9.84
CA THR A 20 -13.55 -20.64 -9.56
C THR A 20 -12.08 -20.27 -9.47
N LEU A 21 -11.64 -19.31 -10.28
CA LEU A 21 -10.27 -18.80 -10.30
C LEU A 21 -10.26 -17.29 -10.54
N LEU A 22 -9.56 -16.57 -9.66
CA LEU A 22 -9.09 -15.22 -9.91
C LEU A 22 -7.58 -15.26 -10.19
N ILE A 23 -7.15 -14.77 -11.35
CA ILE A 23 -5.76 -14.43 -11.62
C ILE A 23 -5.63 -12.93 -11.45
N HIS A 24 -4.81 -12.48 -10.50
CA HIS A 24 -4.67 -11.07 -10.17
C HIS A 24 -3.20 -10.66 -10.11
N GLU A 25 -2.93 -9.45 -10.61
CA GLU A 25 -1.61 -8.85 -10.46
C GLU A 25 -1.32 -8.58 -8.98
N ALA A 26 -0.04 -8.67 -8.60
CA ALA A 26 0.48 -8.38 -7.27
C ALA A 26 1.88 -7.77 -7.41
N THR A 27 1.93 -6.65 -8.12
CA THR A 27 3.19 -6.04 -8.58
C THR A 27 4.05 -5.60 -7.42
N LEU A 28 3.45 -5.09 -6.34
CA LEU A 28 4.18 -4.49 -5.23
C LEU A 28 4.01 -5.30 -3.93
N GLU A 29 5.03 -5.23 -3.08
CA GLU A 29 4.96 -5.79 -1.74
C GLU A 29 4.10 -4.93 -0.80
N ASP A 30 3.61 -5.54 0.27
CA ASP A 30 2.88 -4.84 1.31
C ASP A 30 3.77 -3.77 1.97
N GLY A 31 3.16 -2.64 2.36
CA GLY A 31 3.86 -1.45 2.83
C GLY A 31 4.30 -0.49 1.70
N LEU A 32 3.90 -0.77 0.44
CA LEU A 32 4.09 0.10 -0.72
C LEU A 32 2.75 0.54 -1.34
N GLU A 33 1.70 0.68 -0.53
CA GLU A 33 0.35 1.00 -0.98
C GLU A 33 0.29 2.34 -1.71
N GLU A 34 1.02 3.35 -1.25
CA GLU A 34 1.09 4.67 -1.90
C GLU A 34 1.73 4.57 -3.29
N GLU A 35 2.84 3.82 -3.40
CA GLU A 35 3.50 3.56 -4.69
C GLU A 35 2.60 2.74 -5.62
N ALA A 36 1.82 1.80 -5.07
CA ALA A 36 0.86 1.01 -5.83
C ALA A 36 -0.22 1.90 -6.45
N VAL A 37 -0.76 2.85 -5.69
CA VAL A 37 -1.73 3.83 -6.18
C VAL A 37 -1.11 4.72 -7.26
N GLU A 38 0.09 5.26 -7.04
CA GLU A 38 0.80 6.12 -8.01
C GLU A 38 1.01 5.41 -9.35
N LYS A 39 1.37 4.12 -9.29
CA LYS A 39 1.63 3.29 -10.49
C LYS A 39 0.42 2.55 -11.03
N THR A 40 -0.74 2.73 -10.43
CA THR A 40 -1.99 2.05 -10.80
C THR A 40 -1.92 0.52 -10.73
N HIS A 41 -1.22 0.01 -9.73
CA HIS A 41 -1.04 -1.42 -9.44
C HIS A 41 -1.61 -1.81 -8.08
N SER A 42 -1.48 -3.09 -7.74
CA SER A 42 -1.89 -3.64 -6.45
C SER A 42 -0.71 -4.17 -5.66
N THR A 43 -0.81 -4.12 -4.32
CA THR A 43 0.06 -4.91 -3.45
C THR A 43 -0.46 -6.35 -3.32
N THR A 44 0.40 -7.23 -2.80
CA THR A 44 0.06 -8.65 -2.57
C THR A 44 -1.20 -8.80 -1.70
N SER A 45 -1.28 -8.10 -0.56
CA SER A 45 -2.45 -8.17 0.32
C SER A 45 -3.70 -7.55 -0.31
N GLN A 46 -3.56 -6.50 -1.10
CA GLN A 46 -4.67 -5.90 -1.84
C GLN A 46 -5.25 -6.88 -2.86
N ALA A 47 -4.41 -7.56 -3.63
CA ALA A 47 -4.82 -8.58 -4.59
C ALA A 47 -5.55 -9.76 -3.91
N ILE A 48 -5.02 -10.26 -2.80
CA ILE A 48 -5.65 -11.30 -1.99
C ILE A 48 -7.02 -10.83 -1.46
N SER A 49 -7.09 -9.61 -0.94
CA SER A 49 -8.34 -9.02 -0.44
C SER A 49 -9.43 -8.95 -1.52
N VAL A 50 -9.08 -8.57 -2.76
CA VAL A 50 -10.00 -8.59 -3.91
C VAL A 50 -10.56 -10.00 -4.11
N GLY A 51 -9.73 -11.03 -4.15
CA GLY A 51 -10.16 -12.40 -4.35
C GLY A 51 -11.02 -12.94 -3.20
N MET A 52 -10.67 -12.61 -1.96
CA MET A 52 -11.47 -13.00 -0.79
C MET A 52 -12.85 -12.34 -0.79
N ARG A 53 -12.94 -11.05 -1.13
CA ARG A 53 -14.20 -10.31 -1.25
C ARG A 53 -15.04 -10.77 -2.44
N MET A 54 -14.41 -11.25 -3.49
CA MET A 54 -15.04 -11.89 -4.63
C MET A 54 -15.61 -13.28 -4.28
N ASN A 55 -15.23 -13.86 -3.14
CA ASN A 55 -15.46 -15.25 -2.77
C ASN A 55 -14.90 -16.24 -3.81
N ALA A 56 -13.73 -15.93 -4.38
CA ALA A 56 -13.08 -16.83 -5.33
C ALA A 56 -12.69 -18.16 -4.66
N GLU A 57 -12.84 -19.26 -5.37
CA GLU A 57 -12.41 -20.57 -4.88
C GLU A 57 -10.88 -20.64 -4.78
N PHE A 58 -10.17 -20.05 -5.77
CA PHE A 58 -8.72 -19.96 -5.78
C PHE A 58 -8.24 -18.60 -6.32
N ILE A 59 -7.14 -18.10 -5.77
CA ILE A 59 -6.51 -16.84 -6.14
C ILE A 59 -5.09 -17.15 -6.60
N MET A 60 -4.79 -16.84 -7.86
CA MET A 60 -3.46 -16.95 -8.44
C MET A 60 -2.86 -15.55 -8.57
N LEU A 61 -1.74 -15.33 -7.90
CA LEU A 61 -1.02 -14.07 -7.99
C LEU A 61 0.05 -14.13 -9.07
N ASN A 62 0.15 -13.08 -9.88
CA ASN A 62 1.14 -12.94 -10.94
C ASN A 62 1.67 -11.50 -11.04
N HIS A 63 2.45 -11.21 -12.05
CA HIS A 63 2.98 -9.87 -12.38
C HIS A 63 3.76 -9.22 -11.23
N PHE A 64 4.62 -10.01 -10.57
CA PHE A 64 5.48 -9.49 -9.50
C PHE A 64 6.58 -8.58 -10.05
N SER A 65 6.88 -7.50 -9.33
CA SER A 65 7.94 -6.58 -9.72
C SER A 65 9.30 -7.27 -9.84
N GLN A 66 10.08 -6.93 -10.85
CA GLN A 66 11.47 -7.38 -11.02
C GLN A 66 12.42 -6.96 -9.88
N ARG A 67 11.96 -6.12 -8.95
CA ARG A 67 12.68 -5.80 -7.71
C ARG A 67 12.81 -7.01 -6.77
N TYR A 68 11.93 -8.00 -6.92
CA TYR A 68 12.03 -9.26 -6.20
C TYR A 68 13.01 -10.16 -6.91
N ALA A 69 13.99 -10.69 -6.18
CA ALA A 69 15.05 -11.46 -6.79
C ALA A 69 14.54 -12.73 -7.48
N LYS A 70 13.60 -13.45 -6.86
CA LYS A 70 13.07 -14.74 -7.37
C LYS A 70 11.64 -15.04 -6.93
N VAL A 71 11.26 -14.62 -5.71
CA VAL A 71 9.94 -14.80 -5.13
C VAL A 71 9.49 -13.51 -4.46
N PRO A 72 8.18 -13.21 -4.43
CA PRO A 72 7.68 -12.10 -3.64
C PRO A 72 7.79 -12.40 -2.13
N LEU A 73 7.78 -11.37 -1.29
CA LEU A 73 7.57 -11.56 0.13
C LEU A 73 6.18 -12.16 0.36
N PHE A 74 6.15 -13.27 1.07
CA PHE A 74 4.90 -13.96 1.37
C PHE A 74 4.17 -13.22 2.48
N SER A 75 3.07 -12.56 2.13
CA SER A 75 2.16 -11.90 3.07
C SER A 75 1.60 -12.90 4.10
N PRO A 76 1.34 -12.46 5.34
CA PRO A 76 0.59 -13.26 6.32
C PRO A 76 -0.81 -13.66 5.83
N ASN A 77 -1.34 -12.97 4.82
CA ASN A 77 -2.65 -13.24 4.24
C ASN A 77 -2.68 -14.43 3.26
N PHE A 78 -1.52 -15.04 2.97
CA PHE A 78 -1.49 -16.27 2.18
C PHE A 78 -2.23 -17.39 2.91
N SER A 79 -3.27 -17.88 2.28
CA SER A 79 -4.13 -18.94 2.78
C SER A 79 -4.07 -20.17 1.86
N GLU A 80 -4.83 -21.21 2.21
CA GLU A 80 -4.98 -22.40 1.37
C GLU A 80 -5.62 -22.16 0.00
N LYS A 81 -6.09 -20.92 -0.24
CA LYS A 81 -6.70 -20.49 -1.50
C LYS A 81 -5.78 -19.64 -2.37
N VAL A 82 -4.53 -19.41 -1.96
CA VAL A 82 -3.63 -18.50 -2.67
C VAL A 82 -2.42 -19.24 -3.22
N GLY A 83 -2.16 -19.07 -4.51
CA GLY A 83 -0.97 -19.54 -5.20
C GLY A 83 -0.20 -18.42 -5.86
N VAL A 84 1.09 -18.67 -6.09
CA VAL A 84 2.03 -17.79 -6.79
C VAL A 84 2.36 -18.39 -8.15
N ALA A 85 2.21 -17.59 -9.20
CA ALA A 85 2.59 -17.99 -10.55
C ALA A 85 4.07 -17.69 -10.82
N PHE A 86 4.70 -18.55 -11.58
CA PHE A 86 6.05 -18.38 -12.11
C PHE A 86 6.03 -18.47 -13.63
N ASP A 87 7.04 -17.89 -14.27
CA ASP A 87 7.20 -17.97 -15.71
C ASP A 87 7.23 -19.44 -16.18
N HIS A 88 6.55 -19.70 -17.28
CA HIS A 88 6.38 -21.04 -17.87
C HIS A 88 5.64 -22.07 -17.00
N MET A 89 5.06 -21.67 -15.86
CA MET A 89 4.28 -22.57 -15.02
C MET A 89 3.00 -23.00 -15.74
N LYS A 90 2.75 -24.32 -15.75
CA LYS A 90 1.48 -24.90 -16.23
C LYS A 90 0.66 -25.32 -15.03
N VAL A 91 -0.56 -24.82 -14.94
CA VAL A 91 -1.48 -25.09 -13.82
C VAL A 91 -2.81 -25.51 -14.37
N CYS A 92 -3.38 -26.57 -13.83
CA CYS A 92 -4.76 -26.97 -14.05
C CYS A 92 -5.55 -26.90 -12.74
N PHE A 93 -6.86 -26.92 -12.81
CA PHE A 93 -7.73 -26.77 -11.63
C PHE A 93 -7.48 -27.84 -10.56
N GLY A 94 -7.06 -29.04 -10.98
CA GLY A 94 -6.67 -30.10 -10.06
C GLY A 94 -5.44 -29.82 -9.20
N ASP A 95 -4.63 -28.82 -9.58
CA ASP A 95 -3.40 -28.46 -8.85
C ASP A 95 -3.66 -27.49 -7.69
N PHE A 96 -4.81 -26.80 -7.66
CA PHE A 96 -5.13 -25.79 -6.65
C PHE A 96 -4.91 -26.25 -5.21
N PRO A 97 -5.32 -27.45 -4.76
CA PRO A 97 -5.08 -27.91 -3.40
C PRO A 97 -3.59 -28.13 -3.06
N THR A 98 -2.75 -28.25 -4.08
CA THR A 98 -1.31 -28.50 -3.93
C THR A 98 -0.50 -27.22 -3.93
N MET A 99 -0.90 -26.19 -4.67
CA MET A 99 -0.14 -24.96 -4.86
C MET A 99 0.22 -24.25 -3.56
N PRO A 100 -0.70 -24.04 -2.58
CA PRO A 100 -0.35 -23.42 -1.32
C PRO A 100 0.70 -24.20 -0.52
N LYS A 101 0.74 -25.55 -0.70
CA LYS A 101 1.72 -26.42 -0.05
C LYS A 101 3.14 -26.25 -0.61
N LEU A 102 3.31 -25.57 -1.73
CA LEU A 102 4.61 -25.22 -2.30
C LEU A 102 5.24 -24.02 -1.60
N ILE A 103 4.47 -23.21 -0.87
CA ILE A 103 4.98 -21.99 -0.19
C ILE A 103 6.06 -22.33 0.84
N PRO A 104 5.91 -23.29 1.78
CA PRO A 104 6.98 -23.61 2.72
C PRO A 104 8.29 -24.08 2.04
N PRO A 105 8.27 -25.00 1.07
CA PRO A 105 9.51 -25.36 0.35
C PRO A 105 10.10 -24.21 -0.47
N LEU A 106 9.28 -23.30 -1.05
CA LEU A 106 9.77 -22.10 -1.72
C LEU A 106 10.46 -21.15 -0.74
N LYS A 107 9.88 -20.92 0.45
CA LYS A 107 10.52 -20.15 1.51
C LYS A 107 11.87 -20.74 1.93
N ALA A 108 11.97 -22.05 2.05
CA ALA A 108 13.21 -22.72 2.40
C ALA A 108 14.26 -22.60 1.27
N LEU A 109 13.83 -22.78 0.01
CA LEU A 109 14.73 -22.70 -1.15
C LEU A 109 15.30 -21.30 -1.35
N PHE A 110 14.50 -20.27 -1.12
CA PHE A 110 14.85 -18.86 -1.33
C PHE A 110 15.06 -18.08 -0.02
N ALA A 111 15.43 -18.79 1.08
CA ALA A 111 15.54 -18.19 2.40
C ALA A 111 16.48 -16.97 2.42
N GLY A 112 17.64 -17.05 1.77
CA GLY A 112 18.58 -15.95 1.70
C GLY A 112 18.05 -14.73 0.92
N ASP A 113 17.37 -14.98 -0.21
CA ASP A 113 16.75 -13.90 -0.99
C ASP A 113 15.62 -13.22 -0.20
N ILE A 114 14.85 -13.99 0.59
CA ILE A 114 13.75 -13.49 1.45
C ILE A 114 14.32 -12.64 2.58
N GLU A 115 15.36 -13.12 3.28
CA GLU A 115 16.04 -12.39 4.35
C GLU A 115 16.56 -11.03 3.86
N GLU A 116 17.21 -11.00 2.70
CA GLU A 116 17.69 -9.74 2.11
C GLU A 116 16.53 -8.76 1.79
N MET A 117 15.41 -9.28 1.30
CA MET A 117 14.23 -8.45 1.03
C MET A 117 13.59 -7.92 2.33
N GLU A 118 13.51 -8.75 3.38
CA GLU A 118 12.99 -8.35 4.69
C GLU A 118 13.86 -7.26 5.31
N GLU A 119 15.18 -7.40 5.28
CA GLU A 119 16.10 -6.34 5.72
C GLU A 119 15.91 -5.02 4.96
N ARG A 120 15.72 -5.09 3.64
CA ARG A 120 15.47 -3.90 2.82
C ARG A 120 14.16 -3.22 3.20
N ARG A 121 13.12 -4.02 3.50
CA ARG A 121 11.82 -3.53 3.97
C ARG A 121 11.96 -2.84 5.32
N GLU A 122 12.60 -3.45 6.29
CA GLU A 122 12.83 -2.88 7.63
C GLU A 122 13.60 -1.55 7.55
N LYS A 123 14.66 -1.50 6.74
CA LYS A 123 15.44 -0.28 6.51
C LYS A 123 14.59 0.83 5.89
N ARG A 124 13.64 0.49 5.01
CA ARG A 124 12.71 1.45 4.40
C ARG A 124 11.72 1.97 5.44
N GLU A 125 11.08 1.09 6.19
CA GLU A 125 10.12 1.44 7.26
C GLU A 125 10.77 2.36 8.30
N LEU A 126 11.98 2.04 8.74
CA LEU A 126 12.75 2.88 9.68
C LEU A 126 13.02 4.29 9.11
N ARG A 127 13.35 4.40 7.81
CA ARG A 127 13.53 5.69 7.16
C ARG A 127 12.25 6.51 7.10
N GLN A 128 11.12 5.87 6.80
CA GLN A 128 9.80 6.52 6.77
C GLN A 128 9.41 7.04 8.16
N VAL A 129 9.55 6.22 9.20
CA VAL A 129 9.29 6.63 10.59
C VAL A 129 10.16 7.81 10.99
N ARG A 130 11.47 7.76 10.68
CA ARG A 130 12.40 8.86 10.98
C ARG A 130 12.02 10.15 10.23
N ALA A 131 11.65 10.06 8.96
CA ALA A 131 11.21 11.21 8.17
C ALA A 131 9.92 11.81 8.73
N ALA A 132 8.96 10.99 9.14
CA ALA A 132 7.71 11.44 9.75
C ALA A 132 7.94 12.15 11.09
N LEU A 133 8.85 11.63 11.93
CA LEU A 133 9.23 12.28 13.20
C LEU A 133 9.87 13.65 12.97
N LEU A 134 10.82 13.73 12.04
CA LEU A 134 11.48 15.01 11.71
C LEU A 134 10.48 16.04 11.16
N SER A 135 9.54 15.61 10.31
CA SER A 135 8.49 16.49 9.78
C SER A 135 7.58 17.01 10.89
N ARG A 136 7.28 16.19 11.88
CA ARG A 136 6.47 16.56 13.04
C ARG A 136 7.19 17.55 13.95
N GLU A 137 8.49 17.36 14.21
CA GLU A 137 9.32 18.28 14.98
C GLU A 137 9.42 19.65 14.31
N LEU A 138 9.61 19.68 12.99
CA LEU A 138 9.66 20.92 12.21
C LEU A 138 8.30 21.64 12.20
N ALA A 139 7.19 20.94 12.15
CA ALA A 139 5.85 21.52 12.20
C ALA A 139 5.50 22.05 13.61
N GLY A 140 5.90 21.34 14.68
CA GLY A 140 5.64 21.75 16.07
C GLY A 140 6.50 22.92 16.53
N GLY A 141 7.64 23.17 15.89
CA GLY A 141 8.52 24.32 16.22
C GLY A 141 8.04 25.67 15.69
N LEU A 142 6.93 25.73 14.95
CA LEU A 142 6.37 26.96 14.39
C LEU A 142 5.22 27.57 15.23
N GLU A 143 4.77 26.90 16.30
CA GLU A 143 3.63 27.37 17.11
C GLU A 143 4.03 28.20 18.35
N ASP A 144 5.30 28.34 18.72
CA ASP A 144 5.75 29.13 19.89
C ASP A 144 6.15 30.58 19.57
N GLY A 145 5.63 31.14 18.50
CA GLY A 145 5.73 32.57 18.21
C GLY A 145 4.56 33.36 18.80
N GLU A 146 4.65 33.85 20.05
CA GLU A 146 3.67 34.77 20.62
C GLU A 146 3.43 35.98 19.69
N PRO A 147 2.18 36.36 19.42
CA PRO A 147 1.90 37.59 18.70
C PRO A 147 2.18 38.79 19.60
N GLN A 148 3.25 39.55 19.30
CA GLN A 148 3.50 40.84 19.93
C GLN A 148 2.28 41.75 19.75
N GLN A 149 1.59 42.05 20.85
CA GLN A 149 0.55 43.05 20.92
C GLN A 149 1.12 44.42 20.51
N LYS A 150 0.77 44.88 19.32
CA LYS A 150 0.94 46.30 18.95
C LYS A 150 -0.01 47.11 19.82
N ARG A 151 0.58 47.91 20.76
CA ARG A 151 -0.13 48.94 21.50
C ARG A 151 -0.66 49.96 20.49
N ALA A 152 -1.98 50.04 20.36
CA ALA A 152 -2.65 51.12 19.64
C ALA A 152 -2.54 52.42 20.46
N HIS A 153 -1.92 53.42 19.90
CA HIS A 153 -2.00 54.80 20.36
C HIS A 153 -3.40 55.30 20.00
N THR A 154 -4.19 55.58 21.03
CA THR A 154 -5.47 56.30 20.93
C THR A 154 -5.16 57.80 20.83
N GLU A 155 -5.31 58.40 19.68
CA GLU A 155 -5.44 59.85 19.49
C GLU A 155 -6.91 60.24 19.57
N GLU A 156 -7.24 61.14 20.52
CA GLU A 156 -8.56 61.75 20.66
C GLU A 156 -8.85 62.72 19.51
N PRO A 157 -10.05 62.75 18.95
CA PRO A 157 -10.41 63.75 17.95
C PRO A 157 -10.92 65.03 18.63
N GLN A 158 -10.23 66.13 18.36
CA GLN A 158 -10.65 67.50 18.74
C GLN A 158 -11.94 67.90 18.01
N ALA A 159 -12.91 68.36 18.80
CA ALA A 159 -14.18 68.89 18.32
C ALA A 159 -13.99 70.22 17.56
N LYS A 160 -14.40 70.26 16.28
CA LYS A 160 -14.59 71.50 15.52
C LYS A 160 -15.97 72.09 15.78
N LYS A 161 -16.04 73.27 16.42
CA LYS A 161 -17.22 74.11 16.49
C LYS A 161 -17.64 74.59 15.12
N VAL A 162 -18.85 74.28 14.72
CA VAL A 162 -19.49 74.92 13.56
C VAL A 162 -20.29 76.11 14.03
N ARG A 163 -19.97 77.31 13.50
CA ARG A 163 -20.74 78.52 13.64
C ARG A 163 -21.80 78.58 12.56
N ALA A 164 -23.01 78.93 13.01
CA ALA A 164 -24.15 79.21 12.12
C ALA A 164 -23.96 80.56 11.40
N GLN A 165 -24.38 80.56 10.16
CA GLN A 165 -25.15 81.61 9.46
C GLN A 165 -26.06 80.94 8.44
#